data_28f8cf42b68f9172087f62efb0663e72
#
_entry.id   28f8cf42b68f9172087f62efb0663e72
#
_cell.length_a   1.000
_cell.length_b   1.000
_cell.length_c   1.000
_cell.angle_alpha   90.00
_cell.angle_beta   90.00
_cell.angle_gamma   90.00
#
_symmetry.space_group_name_H-M   'P 1'
#
loop_
_entity.id
_entity.type
_entity.pdbx_description
1 polymer ?
#
loop_
_entity_poly.entity_id
_entity_poly.type
_entity_poly.pdbx_seq_one_letter_code
_entity_poly.pdbx_strand_id
1 'polypeptide(L)'
;MMRTCVALACMIPLISSALAQQPQDRQIVPVGPWHIATTYKADKFDNCIMTRSAAGLGISFVRTPDGLLLLLDSARWKLERGKVYSVRLAAGSQSVEAKALAESKSVSIALADRPLNEKLRTASVLEVRGEGATLHVPLDKSTAALERLELCFEKNGREGPETNPFVAPNRTP
;
A
#
# COMPACT_ATOMS: atom_id res chain seq x y z
N MET A 1 -73.14 -26.57 -29.27
CA MET A 1 -72.03 -26.97 -28.38
C MET A 1 -70.72 -26.45 -28.96
N MET A 2 -70.30 -25.26 -28.51
CA MET A 2 -69.05 -24.57 -28.98
C MET A 2 -68.01 -24.70 -27.92
N ARG A 3 -66.88 -25.35 -28.21
CA ARG A 3 -65.72 -25.48 -27.35
C ARG A 3 -64.69 -24.40 -27.71
N THR A 4 -64.51 -23.41 -26.81
CA THR A 4 -63.54 -22.34 -26.95
C THR A 4 -62.22 -22.84 -26.41
N CYS A 5 -61.18 -22.94 -27.26
CA CYS A 5 -59.82 -23.19 -26.83
C CYS A 5 -59.15 -21.83 -26.40
N VAL A 6 -58.78 -21.70 -25.12
CA VAL A 6 -57.96 -20.57 -24.65
C VAL A 6 -56.50 -20.96 -24.78
N ALA A 7 -55.76 -20.25 -25.61
CA ALA A 7 -54.32 -20.39 -25.75
C ALA A 7 -53.61 -19.56 -24.66
N LEU A 8 -52.93 -20.26 -23.77
CA LEU A 8 -52.15 -19.65 -22.70
C LEU A 8 -50.73 -19.35 -23.23
N ALA A 9 -50.43 -18.07 -23.48
CA ALA A 9 -49.12 -17.63 -23.90
C ALA A 9 -48.18 -17.55 -22.66
N CYS A 10 -47.19 -18.45 -22.59
CA CYS A 10 -46.13 -18.43 -21.58
C CYS A 10 -45.09 -17.38 -21.95
N MET A 11 -45.11 -16.21 -21.26
CA MET A 11 -44.01 -15.24 -21.31
C MET A 11 -42.90 -15.72 -20.36
N ILE A 12 -41.74 -16.08 -20.92
CA ILE A 12 -40.53 -16.40 -20.20
C ILE A 12 -39.76 -15.08 -19.97
N PRO A 13 -39.53 -14.61 -18.75
CA PRO A 13 -38.67 -13.45 -18.49
C PRO A 13 -37.20 -13.83 -18.73
N LEU A 14 -36.55 -13.13 -19.64
CA LEU A 14 -35.09 -13.15 -19.82
C LEU A 14 -34.44 -12.51 -18.59
N ILE A 15 -33.94 -13.35 -17.69
CA ILE A 15 -33.11 -12.90 -16.56
C ILE A 15 -31.74 -12.58 -17.15
N SER A 16 -31.48 -11.29 -17.40
CA SER A 16 -30.12 -10.78 -17.68
C SER A 16 -29.28 -10.91 -16.42
N SER A 17 -28.44 -11.94 -16.35
CA SER A 17 -27.41 -12.06 -15.33
C SER A 17 -26.38 -10.96 -15.52
N ALA A 18 -26.51 -9.86 -14.79
CA ALA A 18 -25.44 -8.89 -14.64
C ALA A 18 -24.28 -9.62 -13.96
N LEU A 19 -23.22 -9.91 -14.73
CA LEU A 19 -21.93 -10.34 -14.17
C LEU A 19 -21.42 -9.18 -13.31
N ALA A 20 -21.65 -9.26 -12.01
CA ALA A 20 -20.98 -8.40 -11.04
C ALA A 20 -19.49 -8.63 -11.22
N GLN A 21 -18.77 -7.62 -11.73
CA GLN A 21 -17.33 -7.60 -11.75
C GLN A 21 -16.88 -7.69 -10.30
N GLN A 22 -16.33 -8.85 -9.92
CA GLN A 22 -15.67 -9.01 -8.63
C GLN A 22 -14.56 -7.96 -8.55
N PRO A 23 -14.47 -7.20 -7.43
CA PRO A 23 -13.33 -6.32 -7.21
C PRO A 23 -12.08 -7.17 -7.33
N GLN A 24 -11.12 -6.75 -8.16
CA GLN A 24 -9.85 -7.44 -8.35
C GLN A 24 -9.26 -7.76 -6.98
N ASP A 25 -9.14 -9.05 -6.68
CA ASP A 25 -8.61 -9.56 -5.41
C ASP A 25 -7.27 -8.88 -5.14
N ARG A 26 -7.25 -7.96 -4.20
CA ARG A 26 -6.00 -7.40 -3.66
C ARG A 26 -5.27 -8.57 -3.05
N GLN A 27 -4.33 -9.14 -3.77
CA GLN A 27 -3.56 -10.27 -3.29
C GLN A 27 -2.75 -9.82 -2.07
N ILE A 28 -3.26 -10.10 -0.87
CA ILE A 28 -2.56 -9.86 0.38
C ILE A 28 -1.67 -11.05 0.65
N VAL A 29 -0.36 -10.80 0.73
CA VAL A 29 0.65 -11.82 1.04
C VAL A 29 1.14 -11.62 2.47
N PRO A 30 0.87 -12.56 3.40
CA PRO A 30 1.39 -12.49 4.76
C PRO A 30 2.88 -12.87 4.79
N VAL A 31 3.67 -12.11 5.54
CA VAL A 31 5.10 -12.36 5.84
C VAL A 31 5.35 -12.10 7.31
N GLY A 32 5.23 -13.14 8.14
CA GLY A 32 5.24 -13.00 9.59
C GLY A 32 4.11 -12.08 10.06
N PRO A 33 4.39 -11.01 10.84
CA PRO A 33 3.37 -10.07 11.29
C PRO A 33 2.98 -9.03 10.23
N TRP A 34 3.58 -9.06 9.05
CA TRP A 34 3.37 -8.10 7.97
C TRP A 34 2.42 -8.64 6.91
N HIS A 35 1.64 -7.75 6.32
CA HIS A 35 0.77 -8.02 5.18
C HIS A 35 1.20 -7.15 4.01
N ILE A 36 1.59 -7.76 2.91
CA ILE A 36 2.00 -7.05 1.70
C ILE A 36 0.85 -7.05 0.71
N ALA A 37 0.53 -5.89 0.17
CA ALA A 37 -0.53 -5.72 -0.82
C ALA A 37 -0.10 -4.77 -1.94
N THR A 38 -0.69 -4.97 -3.12
CA THR A 38 -0.61 -4.04 -4.24
C THR A 38 -1.76 -3.06 -4.16
N THR A 39 -1.50 -1.78 -4.45
CA THR A 39 -2.56 -0.77 -4.55
C THR A 39 -2.68 -0.26 -5.98
N TYR A 40 -3.90 0.10 -6.34
CA TYR A 40 -4.24 0.60 -7.67
C TYR A 40 -5.00 1.91 -7.54
N LYS A 41 -4.76 2.83 -8.48
CA LYS A 41 -5.50 4.08 -8.64
C LYS A 41 -6.05 4.14 -10.04
N ALA A 42 -7.40 4.18 -10.17
CA ALA A 42 -8.08 4.13 -11.46
C ALA A 42 -7.58 2.96 -12.35
N ASP A 43 -7.53 1.74 -11.76
CA ASP A 43 -7.10 0.48 -12.37
C ASP A 43 -5.63 0.42 -12.83
N LYS A 44 -4.85 1.45 -12.53
CA LYS A 44 -3.40 1.46 -12.76
C LYS A 44 -2.65 1.16 -11.46
N PHE A 45 -1.56 0.42 -11.58
CA PHE A 45 -0.64 0.20 -10.47
C PHE A 45 -0.21 1.54 -9.89
N ASP A 46 -0.31 1.67 -8.57
CA ASP A 46 0.07 2.86 -7.82
C ASP A 46 1.32 2.59 -6.98
N ASN A 47 1.22 1.64 -6.06
CA ASN A 47 2.35 1.28 -5.20
C ASN A 47 2.16 -0.12 -4.59
N CYS A 48 3.18 -0.55 -3.86
CA CYS A 48 3.11 -1.71 -2.97
C CYS A 48 3.23 -1.23 -1.52
N ILE A 49 2.45 -1.84 -0.64
CA ILE A 49 2.39 -1.50 0.77
C ILE A 49 2.61 -2.75 1.62
N MET A 50 3.41 -2.64 2.69
CA MET A 50 3.46 -3.63 3.76
C MET A 50 2.94 -3.00 5.04
N THR A 51 2.01 -3.69 5.71
CA THR A 51 1.28 -3.16 6.87
C THR A 51 1.34 -4.10 8.06
N ARG A 52 1.31 -3.53 9.25
CA ARG A 52 1.04 -4.22 10.52
C ARG A 52 0.42 -3.27 11.53
N SER A 53 -0.10 -3.81 12.62
CA SER A 53 -0.51 -3.03 13.78
C SER A 53 0.27 -3.47 15.01
N ALA A 54 0.67 -2.52 15.85
CA ALA A 54 1.34 -2.79 17.13
C ALA A 54 1.00 -1.69 18.14
N ALA A 55 0.61 -2.07 19.35
CA ALA A 55 0.31 -1.16 20.48
C ALA A 55 -0.69 -0.03 20.15
N GLY A 56 -1.68 -0.29 19.28
CA GLY A 56 -2.68 0.70 18.84
C GLY A 56 -2.15 1.72 17.81
N LEU A 57 -1.00 1.42 17.21
CA LEU A 57 -0.40 2.14 16.10
C LEU A 57 -0.54 1.31 14.83
N GLY A 58 -1.11 1.89 13.78
CA GLY A 58 -1.03 1.36 12.42
C GLY A 58 0.32 1.74 11.83
N ILE A 59 0.99 0.80 11.20
CA ILE A 59 2.35 0.95 10.65
C ILE A 59 2.31 0.47 9.22
N SER A 60 2.74 1.32 8.28
CA SER A 60 2.80 0.97 6.88
C SER A 60 4.10 1.46 6.26
N PHE A 61 4.77 0.58 5.53
CA PHE A 61 5.84 0.99 4.61
C PHE A 61 5.28 0.92 3.19
N VAL A 62 5.44 2.00 2.44
CA VAL A 62 4.93 2.13 1.08
C VAL A 62 6.09 2.32 0.13
N ARG A 63 6.21 1.41 -0.85
CA ARG A 63 7.20 1.51 -1.91
C ARG A 63 6.59 2.20 -3.12
N THR A 64 7.09 3.39 -3.41
CA THR A 64 6.68 4.23 -4.53
C THR A 64 7.85 4.40 -5.52
N PRO A 65 7.62 4.96 -6.73
CA PRO A 65 8.73 5.33 -7.63
C PRO A 65 9.76 6.26 -6.98
N ASP A 66 9.31 7.15 -6.09
CA ASP A 66 10.16 8.14 -5.42
C ASP A 66 10.94 7.59 -4.22
N GLY A 67 10.65 6.34 -3.80
CA GLY A 67 11.34 5.73 -2.68
C GLY A 67 10.43 5.04 -1.68
N LEU A 68 10.93 4.87 -0.47
CA LEU A 68 10.23 4.23 0.64
C LEU A 68 9.63 5.30 1.56
N LEU A 69 8.35 5.16 1.88
CA LEU A 69 7.64 6.00 2.85
C LEU A 69 7.26 5.17 4.08
N LEU A 70 7.37 5.75 5.26
CA LEU A 70 6.77 5.25 6.49
C LEU A 70 5.49 6.05 6.77
N LEU A 71 4.38 5.35 6.88
CA LEU A 71 3.10 5.90 7.34
C LEU A 71 2.82 5.34 8.75
N LEU A 72 2.51 6.23 9.67
CA LEU A 72 2.07 5.87 11.02
C LEU A 72 0.69 6.48 11.26
N ASP A 73 -0.24 5.69 11.77
CA ASP A 73 -1.58 6.16 12.08
C ASP A 73 -2.07 5.69 13.45
N SER A 74 -2.93 6.48 14.06
CA SER A 74 -3.64 6.10 15.28
C SER A 74 -4.99 6.81 15.35
N ALA A 75 -6.03 6.06 15.70
CA ALA A 75 -7.37 6.61 15.92
C ALA A 75 -7.39 7.68 17.01
N ARG A 76 -6.44 7.63 17.95
CA ARG A 76 -6.32 8.57 19.07
C ARG A 76 -5.68 9.91 18.72
N TRP A 77 -5.03 10.02 17.55
CA TRP A 77 -4.36 11.26 17.16
C TRP A 77 -5.35 12.32 16.69
N LYS A 78 -4.99 13.57 16.99
CA LYS A 78 -5.65 14.80 16.51
C LYS A 78 -4.57 15.73 16.01
N LEU A 79 -4.13 15.51 14.76
CA LEU A 79 -3.06 16.28 14.14
C LEU A 79 -3.62 17.38 13.25
N GLU A 80 -2.90 18.47 13.13
CA GLU A 80 -3.18 19.52 12.16
C GLU A 80 -2.77 19.04 10.77
N ARG A 81 -3.75 18.88 9.87
CA ARG A 81 -3.48 18.47 8.49
C ARG A 81 -2.54 19.46 7.79
N GLY A 82 -1.53 18.93 7.10
CA GLY A 82 -0.53 19.70 6.37
C GLY A 82 0.60 20.24 7.23
N LYS A 83 0.53 20.08 8.56
CA LYS A 83 1.64 20.47 9.44
C LYS A 83 2.81 19.52 9.28
N VAL A 84 4.01 20.09 9.29
CA VAL A 84 5.27 19.33 9.20
C VAL A 84 5.97 19.35 10.55
N TYR A 85 6.17 18.16 11.12
CA TYR A 85 6.91 17.98 12.36
C TYR A 85 8.35 17.53 12.07
N SER A 86 9.32 18.06 12.82
CA SER A 86 10.67 17.50 12.84
C SER A 86 10.68 16.27 13.72
N VAL A 87 11.22 15.16 13.21
CA VAL A 87 11.34 13.90 13.95
C VAL A 87 12.72 13.34 13.77
N ARG A 88 13.17 12.56 14.74
CA ARG A 88 14.40 11.77 14.65
C ARG A 88 14.03 10.30 14.48
N LEU A 89 14.56 9.68 13.44
CA LEU A 89 14.46 8.25 13.19
C LEU A 89 15.74 7.57 13.70
N ALA A 90 15.60 6.48 14.45
CA ALA A 90 16.75 5.71 14.91
C ALA A 90 16.48 4.20 14.77
N ALA A 91 17.41 3.48 14.15
CA ALA A 91 17.39 2.03 14.03
C ALA A 91 18.80 1.46 14.24
N GLY A 92 18.97 0.66 15.31
CA GLY A 92 20.29 0.19 15.73
C GLY A 92 21.23 1.37 16.01
N SER A 93 22.37 1.43 15.32
CA SER A 93 23.37 2.50 15.46
C SER A 93 23.13 3.70 14.54
N GLN A 94 22.14 3.64 13.65
CA GLN A 94 21.83 4.73 12.72
C GLN A 94 20.76 5.64 13.27
N SER A 95 20.97 6.96 13.09
CA SER A 95 19.98 7.98 13.47
C SER A 95 20.03 9.13 12.47
N VAL A 96 18.86 9.61 12.06
CA VAL A 96 18.70 10.67 11.07
C VAL A 96 17.52 11.57 11.43
N GLU A 97 17.65 12.87 11.16
CA GLU A 97 16.54 13.82 11.22
C GLU A 97 15.68 13.69 9.96
N ALA A 98 14.37 13.71 10.14
CA ALA A 98 13.40 13.62 9.07
C ALA A 98 12.23 14.58 9.31
N LYS A 99 11.38 14.70 8.29
CA LYS A 99 10.13 15.47 8.33
C LYS A 99 8.94 14.53 8.27
N ALA A 100 8.01 14.71 9.21
CA ALA A 100 6.75 14.00 9.26
C ALA A 100 5.64 14.95 8.81
N LEU A 101 5.04 14.69 7.66
CA LEU A 101 3.87 15.43 7.18
C LEU A 101 2.61 14.84 7.79
N ALA A 102 1.84 15.67 8.47
CA ALA A 102 0.65 15.25 9.18
C ALA A 102 -0.61 15.30 8.32
N GLU A 103 -1.43 14.28 8.48
CA GLU A 103 -2.86 14.24 8.23
C GLU A 103 -3.60 14.21 9.57
N SER A 104 -4.94 14.21 9.56
CA SER A 104 -5.71 14.29 10.82
C SER A 104 -5.44 13.15 11.82
N LYS A 105 -5.09 11.96 11.33
CA LYS A 105 -4.92 10.73 12.11
C LYS A 105 -3.62 9.99 11.79
N SER A 106 -2.84 10.49 10.85
CA SER A 106 -1.63 9.83 10.37
C SER A 106 -0.51 10.83 10.07
N VAL A 107 0.70 10.32 10.01
CA VAL A 107 1.86 11.05 9.49
C VAL A 107 2.55 10.22 8.41
N SER A 108 3.12 10.89 7.42
CA SER A 108 3.98 10.30 6.40
C SER A 108 5.41 10.83 6.53
N ILE A 109 6.39 9.93 6.44
CA ILE A 109 7.82 10.23 6.60
C ILE A 109 8.56 9.58 5.42
N ALA A 110 9.25 10.37 4.62
CA ALA A 110 10.11 9.84 3.57
C ALA A 110 11.39 9.23 4.18
N LEU A 111 11.68 7.98 3.84
CA LEU A 111 12.86 7.25 4.28
C LEU A 111 13.95 7.37 3.20
N ALA A 112 14.51 8.56 3.04
CA ALA A 112 15.51 8.85 2.01
C ALA A 112 16.94 8.43 2.38
N ASP A 113 17.21 8.19 3.68
CA ASP A 113 18.54 7.83 4.16
C ASP A 113 18.84 6.35 3.90
N ARG A 114 19.81 6.08 3.03
CA ARG A 114 20.17 4.71 2.65
C ARG A 114 20.72 3.88 3.80
N PRO A 115 21.67 4.39 4.64
CA PRO A 115 22.14 3.66 5.81
C PRO A 115 21.03 3.28 6.79
N LEU A 116 20.07 4.17 7.04
CA LEU A 116 18.90 3.87 7.86
C LEU A 116 18.07 2.75 7.22
N ASN A 117 17.80 2.81 5.91
CA ASN A 117 17.01 1.80 5.19
C ASN A 117 17.65 0.41 5.25
N GLU A 118 18.99 0.32 5.22
CA GLU A 118 19.71 -0.93 5.43
C GLU A 118 19.50 -1.44 6.87
N LYS A 119 19.46 -0.57 7.86
CA LYS A 119 19.20 -0.94 9.27
C LYS A 119 17.77 -1.39 9.52
N LEU A 120 16.78 -0.93 8.76
CA LEU A 120 15.41 -1.44 8.87
C LEU A 120 15.30 -2.95 8.64
N ARG A 121 16.25 -3.54 7.92
CA ARG A 121 16.31 -4.97 7.65
C ARG A 121 16.87 -5.78 8.82
N THR A 122 17.72 -5.19 9.64
CA THR A 122 18.51 -5.91 10.67
C THR A 122 18.20 -5.49 12.10
N ALA A 123 17.65 -4.30 12.30
CA ALA A 123 17.25 -3.83 13.62
C ALA A 123 15.96 -4.50 14.08
N SER A 124 15.75 -4.58 15.39
CA SER A 124 14.51 -5.10 16.00
C SER A 124 13.41 -4.04 16.11
N VAL A 125 13.79 -2.76 16.10
CA VAL A 125 12.89 -1.62 16.27
C VAL A 125 13.39 -0.41 15.50
N LEU A 126 12.47 0.36 14.94
CA LEU A 126 12.70 1.73 14.50
C LEU A 126 12.02 2.66 15.52
N GLU A 127 12.78 3.55 16.10
CA GLU A 127 12.28 4.62 16.97
C GLU A 127 11.99 5.85 16.13
N VAL A 128 10.80 6.44 16.32
CA VAL A 128 10.40 7.71 15.73
C VAL A 128 10.17 8.69 16.87
N ARG A 129 11.14 9.58 17.09
CA ARG A 129 11.13 10.55 18.18
C ARG A 129 10.65 11.90 17.71
N GLY A 130 9.51 12.34 18.21
CA GLY A 130 9.03 13.71 18.13
C GLY A 130 9.30 14.47 19.43
N GLU A 131 8.87 15.73 19.51
CA GLU A 131 9.02 16.56 20.72
C GLU A 131 8.22 16.00 21.91
N GLY A 132 7.04 15.41 21.66
CA GLY A 132 6.12 14.97 22.71
C GLY A 132 6.23 13.48 23.06
N ALA A 133 6.78 12.64 22.20
CA ALA A 133 6.81 11.19 22.41
C ALA A 133 7.83 10.49 21.52
N THR A 134 8.18 9.27 21.92
CA THR A 134 8.88 8.29 21.07
C THR A 134 7.93 7.16 20.72
N LEU A 135 7.77 6.92 19.43
CA LEU A 135 7.01 5.79 18.89
C LEU A 135 7.98 4.66 18.56
N HIS A 136 7.58 3.44 18.88
CA HIS A 136 8.37 2.23 18.59
C HIS A 136 7.68 1.43 17.49
N VAL A 137 8.35 1.28 16.37
CA VAL A 137 7.92 0.48 15.23
C VAL A 137 8.66 -0.85 15.28
N PRO A 138 8.00 -1.94 15.68
CA PRO A 138 8.64 -3.26 15.72
C PRO A 138 9.00 -3.72 14.31
N LEU A 139 10.21 -4.24 14.13
CA LEU A 139 10.77 -4.68 12.85
C LEU A 139 10.92 -6.21 12.75
N ASP A 140 10.16 -6.98 13.56
CA ASP A 140 10.17 -8.44 13.48
C ASP A 140 9.88 -8.91 12.05
N LYS A 141 10.76 -9.75 11.50
CA LYS A 141 10.65 -10.24 10.11
C LYS A 141 10.65 -9.15 9.02
N SER A 142 11.11 -7.94 9.33
CA SER A 142 11.16 -6.83 8.37
C SER A 142 12.05 -7.13 7.15
N THR A 143 13.15 -7.88 7.31
CA THR A 143 14.02 -8.30 6.20
C THR A 143 13.19 -8.95 5.08
N ALA A 144 12.52 -10.06 5.40
CA ALA A 144 11.73 -10.80 4.41
C ALA A 144 10.53 -9.99 3.89
N ALA A 145 9.93 -9.16 4.76
CA ALA A 145 8.79 -8.31 4.39
C ALA A 145 9.21 -7.19 3.42
N LEU A 146 10.33 -6.51 3.67
CA LEU A 146 10.88 -5.49 2.79
C LEU A 146 11.35 -6.08 1.46
N GLU A 147 11.96 -7.27 1.44
CA GLU A 147 12.29 -7.98 0.21
C GLU A 147 11.03 -8.29 -0.61
N ARG A 148 9.97 -8.75 0.06
CA ARG A 148 8.71 -9.03 -0.62
C ARG A 148 8.03 -7.75 -1.14
N LEU A 149 8.16 -6.64 -0.41
CA LEU A 149 7.68 -5.32 -0.82
C LEU A 149 8.39 -4.84 -2.09
N GLU A 150 9.72 -4.96 -2.15
CA GLU A 150 10.52 -4.62 -3.34
C GLU A 150 10.14 -5.50 -4.55
N LEU A 151 10.04 -6.83 -4.36
CA LEU A 151 9.62 -7.75 -5.42
C LEU A 151 8.20 -7.44 -5.93
N CYS A 152 7.29 -7.06 -5.03
CA CYS A 152 5.95 -6.59 -5.40
C CYS A 152 6.05 -5.36 -6.31
N PHE A 153 6.84 -4.37 -5.93
CA PHE A 153 7.00 -3.13 -6.68
C PHE A 153 7.68 -3.36 -8.03
N GLU A 154 8.76 -4.13 -8.07
CA GLU A 154 9.46 -4.46 -9.31
C GLU A 154 8.59 -5.21 -10.31
N LYS A 155 7.79 -6.17 -9.83
CA LYS A 155 6.90 -6.95 -10.69
C LYS A 155 5.82 -6.08 -11.34
N ASN A 156 5.16 -5.23 -10.55
CA ASN A 156 4.01 -4.45 -11.01
C ASN A 156 4.43 -3.10 -11.64
N GLY A 157 5.54 -2.52 -11.20
CA GLY A 157 6.09 -1.26 -11.75
C GLY A 157 6.73 -1.43 -13.14
N ARG A 158 7.02 -2.68 -13.56
CA ARG A 158 7.50 -2.99 -14.91
C ARG A 158 6.39 -3.10 -15.96
N GLU A 159 5.14 -3.08 -15.55
CA GLU A 159 4.02 -2.85 -16.46
C GLU A 159 4.09 -1.37 -16.90
N GLY A 160 5.09 -1.09 -17.76
CA GLY A 160 5.25 0.20 -18.45
C GLY A 160 4.00 0.52 -19.27
N PRO A 161 3.90 1.76 -19.80
CA PRO A 161 2.78 2.14 -20.67
C PRO A 161 2.62 1.05 -21.74
N GLU A 162 1.36 0.66 -21.99
CA GLU A 162 1.00 -0.33 -23.02
C GLU A 162 1.83 -0.10 -24.28
N THR A 163 2.91 -0.84 -24.41
CA THR A 163 3.71 -0.80 -25.63
C THR A 163 2.94 -1.59 -26.68
N ASN A 164 2.48 -0.90 -27.71
CA ASN A 164 1.90 -1.59 -28.85
C ASN A 164 2.95 -2.57 -29.40
N PRO A 165 2.77 -3.90 -29.29
CA PRO A 165 3.79 -4.87 -29.68
C PRO A 165 4.05 -4.87 -31.20
N PHE A 166 3.21 -4.19 -31.97
CA PHE A 166 3.32 -4.08 -33.43
C PHE A 166 4.00 -2.77 -33.88
N VAL A 167 4.40 -1.90 -32.95
CA VAL A 167 5.14 -0.65 -33.25
C VAL A 167 6.52 -0.73 -32.64
N ALA A 168 7.55 -0.54 -33.46
CA ALA A 168 8.93 -0.49 -32.96
C ALA A 168 9.08 0.68 -31.98
N PRO A 169 9.79 0.50 -30.83
CA PRO A 169 10.07 1.60 -29.92
C PRO A 169 10.84 2.70 -30.67
N ASN A 170 10.32 3.95 -30.59
CA ASN A 170 10.96 5.10 -31.19
C ASN A 170 12.40 5.20 -30.65
N ARG A 171 13.40 4.91 -31.51
CA ARG A 171 14.78 5.29 -31.25
C ARG A 171 14.85 6.79 -31.49
N THR A 172 14.83 7.58 -30.42
CA THR A 172 15.22 9.00 -30.49
C THR A 172 16.69 9.06 -30.90
N PRO A 173 17.06 9.84 -31.91
CA PRO A 173 18.44 9.95 -32.39
C PRO A 173 19.35 10.62 -31.36
#